data_be3d9abfc9973714f93d9ea3efa0720a
#
_entry.id   be3d9abfc9973714f93d9ea3efa0720a
#
_cell.length_a   1.000
_cell.length_b   1.000
_cell.length_c   1.000
_cell.angle_alpha   90.00
_cell.angle_beta   90.00
_cell.angle_gamma   90.00
#
_symmetry.space_group_name_H-M   'P 1'
#
loop_
_entity.id
_entity.type
_entity.pdbx_description
1 polymer ?
#
loop_
_entity_poly.entity_id
_entity_poly.type
_entity_poly.pdbx_seq_one_letter_code
_entity_poly.pdbx_strand_id
1 'polypeptide(L)'
;MSSSPIFEMWSEAFKETAEAFGMTADTFFCDDSDEAWRNRIQQCAQDGYDGLLVSHGGVDYAWEFLSGITAAYPDLKIATFDTSFRDKNGDTQKIDGVVQLFQRDSGLAAALVEELLSMYPDKAEKEGPVNILQVQEENYIIAFDRRQVGYELYETVGKIKTLEQIAPEDHLNPVSSMQEVAERTIRQYEEGEIDAIWCCYDAYAQGVYQALRELGSDIPMVSVDICDEDIQFMAEGLNWKACATTNWTLNGEFACRVLALEMAGQYDDIEAASCYYKSLGMWMEIPSVVITQEQIMSGQDITIKNLSAVADASYTDQSWMPSCDWMTAALGS
;
A
#
# COMPACT_ATOMS: atom_id res chain seq x y z
N MET A 1 -8.99 0.74 -10.74
CA MET A 1 -9.49 0.65 -9.36
C MET A 1 -10.92 1.12 -9.28
N SER A 2 -11.68 0.59 -8.34
CA SER A 2 -13.02 1.03 -7.98
C SER A 2 -12.96 2.21 -7.00
N SER A 3 -14.06 2.95 -6.91
CA SER A 3 -14.20 3.97 -5.86
C SER A 3 -14.24 3.30 -4.48
N SER A 4 -13.45 3.84 -3.55
CA SER A 4 -13.45 3.47 -2.15
C SER A 4 -13.10 4.71 -1.31
N PRO A 5 -13.41 4.74 -0.01
CA PRO A 5 -13.08 5.88 0.83
C PRO A 5 -11.60 6.30 0.78
N ILE A 6 -10.68 5.32 0.70
CA ILE A 6 -9.24 5.56 0.58
C ILE A 6 -8.90 6.26 -0.74
N PHE A 7 -9.39 5.74 -1.87
CA PHE A 7 -9.10 6.31 -3.18
C PHE A 7 -9.83 7.64 -3.43
N GLU A 8 -10.96 7.86 -2.77
CA GLU A 8 -11.62 9.15 -2.75
C GLU A 8 -10.76 10.20 -2.01
N MET A 9 -10.26 9.88 -0.81
CA MET A 9 -9.34 10.75 -0.06
C MET A 9 -8.07 11.06 -0.87
N TRP A 10 -7.49 10.04 -1.50
CA TRP A 10 -6.30 10.18 -2.33
C TRP A 10 -6.54 11.12 -3.52
N SER A 11 -7.65 10.93 -4.25
CA SER A 11 -7.98 11.77 -5.40
C SER A 11 -8.39 13.19 -5.01
N GLU A 12 -9.03 13.37 -3.86
CA GLU A 12 -9.39 14.68 -3.32
C GLU A 12 -8.13 15.49 -2.97
N ALA A 13 -7.18 14.89 -2.24
CA ALA A 13 -5.91 15.51 -1.90
C ALA A 13 -5.07 15.85 -3.15
N PHE A 14 -5.08 14.98 -4.16
CA PHE A 14 -4.46 15.28 -5.45
C PHE A 14 -5.07 16.52 -6.10
N LYS A 15 -6.40 16.63 -6.14
CA LYS A 15 -7.11 17.78 -6.74
C LYS A 15 -6.85 19.07 -5.99
N GLU A 16 -6.93 19.06 -4.66
CA GLU A 16 -6.65 20.23 -3.83
C GLU A 16 -5.23 20.74 -4.07
N THR A 17 -4.25 19.84 -4.15
CA THR A 17 -2.86 20.19 -4.45
C THR A 17 -2.72 20.75 -5.87
N ALA A 18 -3.40 20.15 -6.85
CA ALA A 18 -3.42 20.64 -8.23
C ALA A 18 -4.00 22.06 -8.32
N GLU A 19 -5.10 22.33 -7.62
CA GLU A 19 -5.69 23.67 -7.55
C GLU A 19 -4.73 24.70 -6.92
N ALA A 20 -4.03 24.32 -5.86
CA ALA A 20 -3.00 25.18 -5.24
C ALA A 20 -1.87 25.52 -6.22
N PHE A 21 -1.52 24.61 -7.13
CA PHE A 21 -0.54 24.84 -8.20
C PHE A 21 -1.11 25.55 -9.44
N GLY A 22 -2.41 25.92 -9.42
CA GLY A 22 -3.09 26.58 -10.54
C GLY A 22 -3.45 25.62 -11.68
N MET A 23 -3.49 24.33 -11.41
CA MET A 23 -3.93 23.29 -12.34
C MET A 23 -5.41 22.93 -12.10
N THR A 24 -6.00 22.25 -13.07
CA THR A 24 -7.31 21.59 -12.92
C THR A 24 -7.11 20.07 -13.02
N ALA A 25 -7.85 19.30 -12.23
CA ALA A 25 -7.72 17.86 -12.23
C ALA A 25 -9.09 17.16 -12.23
N ASP A 26 -9.22 16.15 -13.10
CA ASP A 26 -10.36 15.24 -13.16
C ASP A 26 -9.98 13.87 -12.62
N THR A 27 -10.92 13.19 -11.97
CA THR A 27 -10.74 11.81 -11.47
C THR A 27 -11.69 10.86 -12.21
N PHE A 28 -11.15 9.73 -12.63
CA PHE A 28 -11.91 8.67 -13.29
C PHE A 28 -11.65 7.32 -12.61
N PHE A 29 -12.69 6.71 -12.08
CA PHE A 29 -12.66 5.34 -11.60
C PHE A 29 -13.05 4.39 -12.74
N CYS A 30 -12.33 3.28 -12.88
CA CYS A 30 -12.50 2.33 -13.98
C CYS A 30 -13.06 0.98 -13.52
N ASP A 31 -13.58 0.90 -12.28
CA ASP A 31 -14.28 -0.25 -11.69
C ASP A 31 -13.54 -1.59 -11.91
N ASP A 32 -12.22 -1.57 -11.72
CA ASP A 32 -11.29 -2.69 -11.90
C ASP A 32 -11.34 -3.34 -13.31
N SER A 33 -11.78 -2.57 -14.31
CA SER A 33 -11.82 -2.99 -15.69
C SER A 33 -10.56 -2.55 -16.44
N ASP A 34 -9.74 -3.50 -16.87
CA ASP A 34 -8.56 -3.27 -17.71
C ASP A 34 -8.89 -2.56 -19.03
N GLU A 35 -10.02 -2.89 -19.61
CA GLU A 35 -10.49 -2.26 -20.85
C GLU A 35 -10.86 -0.79 -20.60
N ALA A 36 -11.61 -0.51 -19.53
CA ALA A 36 -12.00 0.85 -19.15
C ALA A 36 -10.75 1.69 -18.81
N TRP A 37 -9.76 1.11 -18.11
CA TRP A 37 -8.49 1.75 -17.79
C TRP A 37 -7.73 2.19 -19.05
N ARG A 38 -7.51 1.28 -20.00
CA ARG A 38 -6.83 1.59 -21.27
C ARG A 38 -7.62 2.63 -22.10
N ASN A 39 -8.93 2.44 -22.24
CA ASN A 39 -9.77 3.35 -23.00
C ASN A 39 -9.77 4.77 -22.40
N ARG A 40 -9.81 4.89 -21.07
CA ARG A 40 -9.80 6.18 -20.38
C ARG A 40 -8.47 6.91 -20.58
N ILE A 41 -7.34 6.23 -20.43
CA ILE A 41 -6.01 6.82 -20.68
C ILE A 41 -5.88 7.30 -22.13
N GLN A 42 -6.28 6.46 -23.08
CA GLN A 42 -6.28 6.82 -24.50
C GLN A 42 -7.16 8.04 -24.78
N GLN A 43 -8.34 8.12 -24.15
CA GLN A 43 -9.25 9.26 -24.30
C GLN A 43 -8.62 10.55 -23.73
N CYS A 44 -8.07 10.49 -22.52
CA CYS A 44 -7.41 11.65 -21.91
C CYS A 44 -6.24 12.16 -22.78
N ALA A 45 -5.43 11.26 -23.34
CA ALA A 45 -4.35 11.63 -24.25
C ALA A 45 -4.88 12.32 -25.54
N GLN A 46 -6.02 11.86 -26.08
CA GLN A 46 -6.67 12.47 -27.27
C GLN A 46 -7.33 13.81 -26.92
N ASP A 47 -7.89 13.97 -25.74
CA ASP A 47 -8.54 15.20 -25.27
C ASP A 47 -7.54 16.31 -24.92
N GLY A 48 -6.23 15.99 -24.90
CA GLY A 48 -5.16 16.97 -24.74
C GLY A 48 -4.88 17.33 -23.27
N TYR A 49 -5.03 16.38 -22.35
CA TYR A 49 -4.52 16.55 -20.99
C TYR A 49 -3.00 16.72 -21.01
N ASP A 50 -2.47 17.58 -20.15
CA ASP A 50 -1.02 17.85 -20.04
C ASP A 50 -0.31 16.76 -19.21
N GLY A 51 -1.01 16.16 -18.24
CA GLY A 51 -0.46 15.13 -17.36
C GLY A 51 -1.50 14.09 -16.93
N LEU A 52 -1.06 12.88 -16.70
CA LEU A 52 -1.86 11.77 -16.17
C LEU A 52 -1.18 11.12 -14.99
N LEU A 53 -1.91 10.99 -13.88
CA LEU A 53 -1.58 10.03 -12.83
C LEU A 53 -2.43 8.79 -13.07
N VAL A 54 -1.80 7.66 -13.38
CA VAL A 54 -2.48 6.39 -13.63
C VAL A 54 -2.13 5.38 -12.57
N SER A 55 -3.10 4.58 -12.11
CA SER A 55 -2.86 3.63 -11.02
C SER A 55 -3.41 2.25 -11.31
N HIS A 56 -2.80 1.24 -10.69
CA HIS A 56 -3.25 -0.17 -10.70
C HIS A 56 -3.40 -0.76 -12.11
N GLY A 57 -2.51 -0.40 -13.02
CA GLY A 57 -2.43 -1.04 -14.34
C GLY A 57 -1.95 -2.49 -14.22
N GLY A 58 -2.57 -3.41 -14.97
CA GLY A 58 -2.20 -4.81 -14.96
C GLY A 58 -0.77 -5.05 -15.43
N VAL A 59 -0.06 -5.90 -14.73
CA VAL A 59 1.38 -6.17 -14.91
C VAL A 59 1.71 -6.74 -16.29
N ASP A 60 0.78 -7.45 -16.90
CA ASP A 60 0.90 -8.13 -18.17
C ASP A 60 0.78 -7.22 -19.40
N TYR A 61 0.23 -5.99 -19.23
CA TYR A 61 0.01 -5.06 -20.36
C TYR A 61 0.46 -3.61 -20.09
N ALA A 62 0.59 -3.19 -18.85
CA ALA A 62 0.79 -1.77 -18.52
C ALA A 62 2.03 -1.17 -19.18
N TRP A 63 3.14 -1.90 -19.18
CA TRP A 63 4.38 -1.42 -19.80
C TRP A 63 4.26 -1.21 -21.31
N GLU A 64 3.75 -2.19 -22.05
CA GLU A 64 3.60 -2.10 -23.50
C GLU A 64 2.59 -1.01 -23.89
N PHE A 65 1.46 -0.95 -23.18
CA PHE A 65 0.41 0.03 -23.43
C PHE A 65 0.90 1.46 -23.17
N LEU A 66 1.48 1.74 -21.99
CA LEU A 66 1.95 3.08 -21.63
C LEU A 66 3.16 3.49 -22.48
N SER A 67 4.03 2.57 -22.89
CA SER A 67 5.10 2.84 -23.85
C SER A 67 4.53 3.30 -25.20
N GLY A 68 3.42 2.71 -25.66
CA GLY A 68 2.70 3.16 -26.85
C GLY A 68 2.10 4.55 -26.71
N ILE A 69 1.51 4.86 -25.54
CA ILE A 69 0.94 6.18 -25.23
C ILE A 69 2.03 7.25 -25.22
N THR A 70 3.14 7.05 -24.51
CA THR A 70 4.24 8.03 -24.45
C THR A 70 4.88 8.27 -25.81
N ALA A 71 5.00 7.24 -26.64
CA ALA A 71 5.52 7.37 -27.99
C ALA A 71 4.57 8.17 -28.93
N ALA A 72 3.25 8.00 -28.77
CA ALA A 72 2.24 8.68 -29.58
C ALA A 72 1.97 10.12 -29.11
N TYR A 73 2.15 10.39 -27.82
CA TYR A 73 1.89 11.70 -27.17
C TYR A 73 3.10 12.14 -26.32
N PRO A 74 4.21 12.56 -26.97
CA PRO A 74 5.48 12.82 -26.26
C PRO A 74 5.45 14.03 -25.31
N ASP A 75 4.48 14.92 -25.46
CA ASP A 75 4.30 16.06 -24.57
C ASP A 75 3.47 15.72 -23.31
N LEU A 76 2.68 14.65 -23.36
CA LEU A 76 1.89 14.16 -22.22
C LEU A 76 2.82 13.59 -21.15
N LYS A 77 2.73 14.11 -19.92
CA LYS A 77 3.49 13.60 -18.77
C LYS A 77 2.71 12.51 -18.06
N ILE A 78 3.39 11.46 -17.63
CA ILE A 78 2.74 10.31 -16.98
C ILE A 78 3.51 9.94 -15.72
N ALA A 79 2.83 10.02 -14.57
CA ALA A 79 3.23 9.34 -13.35
C ALA A 79 2.33 8.12 -13.13
N THR A 80 2.87 7.04 -12.55
CA THR A 80 2.09 5.86 -12.21
C THR A 80 2.08 5.64 -10.70
N PHE A 81 0.99 5.12 -10.17
CA PHE A 81 0.91 4.65 -8.80
C PHE A 81 0.56 3.16 -8.80
N ASP A 82 1.31 2.39 -8.04
CA ASP A 82 1.15 0.95 -7.89
C ASP A 82 0.91 0.19 -9.21
N THR A 83 1.73 0.55 -10.21
CA THR A 83 1.70 -0.04 -11.54
C THR A 83 3.08 -0.54 -11.89
N SER A 84 3.28 -1.84 -11.88
CA SER A 84 4.57 -2.48 -12.17
C SER A 84 4.75 -2.68 -13.68
N PHE A 85 5.94 -2.38 -14.16
CA PHE A 85 6.31 -2.56 -15.56
C PHE A 85 7.10 -3.84 -15.75
N ARG A 86 6.53 -4.80 -16.46
CA ARG A 86 7.19 -6.04 -16.82
C ARG A 86 6.99 -6.34 -18.30
N ASP A 87 7.99 -6.95 -18.91
CA ASP A 87 7.85 -7.49 -20.27
C ASP A 87 7.19 -8.88 -20.27
N LYS A 88 6.98 -9.43 -21.44
CA LYS A 88 6.38 -10.76 -21.62
C LYS A 88 7.18 -11.92 -21.00
N ASN A 89 8.42 -11.68 -20.58
CA ASN A 89 9.25 -12.67 -19.89
C ASN A 89 9.18 -12.50 -18.38
N GLY A 90 8.48 -11.46 -17.88
CA GLY A 90 8.42 -11.09 -16.49
C GLY A 90 9.57 -10.19 -16.03
N ASP A 91 10.48 -9.80 -16.94
CA ASP A 91 11.60 -8.93 -16.58
C ASP A 91 11.12 -7.49 -16.33
N THR A 92 11.62 -6.88 -15.26
CA THR A 92 11.31 -5.50 -14.89
C THR A 92 11.76 -4.54 -15.97
N GLN A 93 10.86 -3.65 -16.37
CA GLN A 93 11.05 -2.66 -17.40
C GLN A 93 10.92 -1.24 -16.85
N LYS A 94 11.27 -0.24 -17.67
CA LYS A 94 11.04 1.18 -17.42
C LYS A 94 10.50 1.84 -18.68
N ILE A 95 9.88 3.01 -18.51
CA ILE A 95 9.52 3.90 -19.61
C ILE A 95 10.24 5.22 -19.33
N ASP A 96 11.06 5.67 -20.25
CA ASP A 96 11.80 6.92 -20.09
C ASP A 96 10.83 8.11 -19.98
N GLY A 97 11.00 8.94 -18.94
CA GLY A 97 10.11 10.07 -18.67
C GLY A 97 8.83 9.71 -17.92
N VAL A 98 8.67 8.47 -17.43
CA VAL A 98 7.57 8.07 -16.54
C VAL A 98 8.11 7.82 -15.13
N VAL A 99 7.51 8.50 -14.15
CA VAL A 99 7.80 8.26 -12.74
C VAL A 99 6.87 7.20 -12.18
N GLN A 100 7.43 6.22 -11.49
CA GLN A 100 6.68 5.17 -10.82
C GLN A 100 6.62 5.44 -9.31
N LEU A 101 5.42 5.51 -8.77
CA LEU A 101 5.14 5.72 -7.35
C LEU A 101 4.60 4.44 -6.76
N PHE A 102 5.09 4.06 -5.58
CA PHE A 102 4.64 2.86 -4.86
C PHE A 102 4.51 3.14 -3.38
N GLN A 103 3.71 2.37 -2.68
CA GLN A 103 3.88 2.21 -1.25
C GLN A 103 5.21 1.49 -1.00
N ARG A 104 5.85 1.78 0.13
CA ARG A 104 7.01 0.98 0.57
C ARG A 104 6.55 -0.36 1.12
N ASP A 105 6.05 -1.26 0.24
CA ASP A 105 5.44 -2.53 0.62
C ASP A 105 6.33 -3.40 1.51
N SER A 106 7.62 -3.50 1.19
CA SER A 106 8.57 -4.23 2.06
C SER A 106 8.73 -3.57 3.44
N GLY A 107 8.62 -2.24 3.50
CA GLY A 107 8.63 -1.49 4.76
C GLY A 107 7.34 -1.71 5.58
N LEU A 108 6.17 -1.75 4.93
CA LEU A 108 4.89 -2.09 5.59
C LEU A 108 4.97 -3.46 6.26
N ALA A 109 5.45 -4.45 5.51
CA ALA A 109 5.60 -5.82 6.01
C ALA A 109 6.61 -5.92 7.17
N ALA A 110 7.77 -5.31 7.01
CA ALA A 110 8.84 -5.30 8.02
C ALA A 110 8.38 -4.63 9.33
N ALA A 111 7.71 -3.48 9.24
CA ALA A 111 7.22 -2.75 10.42
C ALA A 111 6.21 -3.58 11.23
N LEU A 112 5.34 -4.35 10.56
CA LEU A 112 4.41 -5.25 11.24
C LEU A 112 5.11 -6.44 11.91
N VAL A 113 6.18 -6.98 11.30
CA VAL A 113 6.98 -8.02 11.97
C VAL A 113 7.68 -7.45 13.21
N GLU A 114 8.20 -6.22 13.13
CA GLU A 114 8.79 -5.53 14.30
C GLU A 114 7.77 -5.33 15.40
N GLU A 115 6.54 -4.95 15.04
CA GLU A 115 5.45 -4.82 16.00
C GLU A 115 5.14 -6.15 16.68
N LEU A 116 5.02 -7.25 15.93
CA LEU A 116 4.86 -8.59 16.53
C LEU A 116 6.02 -8.99 17.43
N LEU A 117 7.27 -8.76 17.00
CA LEU A 117 8.44 -9.10 17.82
C LEU A 117 8.49 -8.30 19.12
N SER A 118 7.96 -7.07 19.14
CA SER A 118 7.88 -6.26 20.34
C SER A 118 7.00 -6.88 21.44
N MET A 119 6.03 -7.70 21.06
CA MET A 119 5.15 -8.44 21.97
C MET A 119 5.84 -9.66 22.60
N TYR A 120 6.93 -10.15 21.97
CA TYR A 120 7.67 -11.34 22.37
C TYR A 120 9.17 -11.10 22.56
N PRO A 121 9.59 -10.10 23.37
CA PRO A 121 11.00 -9.71 23.45
C PRO A 121 11.91 -10.84 23.97
N ASP A 122 11.46 -11.61 24.96
CA ASP A 122 12.24 -12.70 25.52
C ASP A 122 12.34 -13.88 24.55
N LYS A 123 11.29 -14.21 23.83
CA LYS A 123 11.25 -15.30 22.86
C LYS A 123 12.17 -15.01 21.68
N ALA A 124 12.04 -13.85 21.07
CA ALA A 124 12.84 -13.44 19.92
C ALA A 124 14.36 -13.33 20.22
N GLU A 125 14.73 -13.07 21.47
CA GLU A 125 16.13 -12.90 21.88
C GLU A 125 16.77 -14.17 22.49
N LYS A 126 15.99 -14.98 23.25
CA LYS A 126 16.52 -16.04 24.10
C LYS A 126 15.98 -17.43 23.83
N GLU A 127 14.74 -17.54 23.38
CA GLU A 127 14.02 -18.82 23.28
C GLU A 127 13.93 -19.37 21.87
N GLY A 128 14.15 -18.53 20.84
CA GLY A 128 14.07 -18.88 19.43
C GLY A 128 13.06 -18.02 18.66
N PRO A 129 12.74 -18.38 17.43
CA PRO A 129 11.85 -17.59 16.58
C PRO A 129 10.42 -17.51 17.11
N VAL A 130 9.74 -16.40 16.81
CA VAL A 130 8.30 -16.28 16.98
C VAL A 130 7.61 -17.08 15.89
N ASN A 131 6.71 -17.99 16.25
CA ASN A 131 5.98 -18.85 15.32
C ASN A 131 4.79 -18.09 14.70
N ILE A 132 4.80 -17.92 13.41
CA ILE A 132 3.80 -17.12 12.66
C ILE A 132 2.94 -18.02 11.78
N LEU A 133 1.63 -17.88 11.88
CA LEU A 133 0.71 -18.25 10.79
C LEU A 133 0.67 -17.09 9.81
N GLN A 134 1.18 -17.30 8.59
CA GLN A 134 1.25 -16.26 7.58
C GLN A 134 0.02 -16.29 6.68
N VAL A 135 -0.65 -15.15 6.54
CA VAL A 135 -1.72 -14.95 5.55
C VAL A 135 -1.13 -14.19 4.39
N GLN A 136 -0.81 -14.90 3.32
CA GLN A 136 -0.09 -14.38 2.15
C GLN A 136 -0.46 -15.17 0.90
N GLU A 137 -0.54 -14.49 -0.21
CA GLU A 137 -0.79 -15.10 -1.51
C GLU A 137 0.22 -14.58 -2.54
N GLU A 138 1.17 -15.43 -2.91
CA GLU A 138 2.20 -15.12 -3.89
C GLU A 138 1.64 -15.10 -5.32
N ASN A 139 2.19 -14.21 -6.15
CA ASN A 139 1.85 -14.07 -7.57
C ASN A 139 0.38 -13.72 -7.88
N TYR A 140 -0.41 -13.31 -6.89
CA TYR A 140 -1.78 -12.85 -7.09
C TYR A 140 -1.82 -11.33 -7.33
N ILE A 141 -1.31 -10.54 -6.39
CA ILE A 141 -1.16 -9.09 -6.53
C ILE A 141 0.30 -8.73 -6.30
N ILE A 142 0.90 -7.98 -7.20
CA ILE A 142 2.33 -7.66 -7.15
C ILE A 142 2.76 -6.94 -5.86
N ALA A 143 1.86 -6.20 -5.22
CA ALA A 143 2.12 -5.59 -3.91
C ALA A 143 2.34 -6.65 -2.83
N PHE A 144 1.64 -7.79 -2.88
CA PHE A 144 1.84 -8.89 -1.94
C PHE A 144 3.23 -9.51 -2.06
N ASP A 145 3.74 -9.68 -3.31
CA ASP A 145 5.09 -10.16 -3.54
C ASP A 145 6.15 -9.19 -3.00
N ARG A 146 5.91 -7.86 -3.11
CA ARG A 146 6.80 -6.86 -2.51
C ARG A 146 6.74 -6.87 -0.98
N ARG A 147 5.56 -7.13 -0.38
CA ARG A 147 5.38 -7.31 1.08
C ARG A 147 6.11 -8.54 1.57
N GLN A 148 6.07 -9.63 0.81
CA GLN A 148 6.80 -10.87 1.13
C GLN A 148 8.29 -10.63 1.33
N VAL A 149 8.92 -9.77 0.54
CA VAL A 149 10.36 -9.43 0.69
C VAL A 149 10.68 -8.88 2.07
N GLY A 150 9.84 -8.00 2.60
CA GLY A 150 10.02 -7.43 3.94
C GLY A 150 9.82 -8.44 5.06
N TYR A 151 8.85 -9.33 4.91
CA TYR A 151 8.56 -10.41 5.85
C TYR A 151 9.70 -11.44 5.90
N GLU A 152 10.15 -11.96 4.75
CA GLU A 152 11.19 -12.98 4.63
C GLU A 152 12.54 -12.54 5.20
N LEU A 153 12.81 -11.23 5.28
CA LEU A 153 14.02 -10.72 5.90
C LEU A 153 14.15 -11.21 7.34
N TYR A 154 13.06 -11.18 8.11
CA TYR A 154 13.04 -11.59 9.52
C TYR A 154 13.08 -13.12 9.67
N GLU A 155 12.50 -13.86 8.74
CA GLU A 155 12.62 -15.32 8.70
C GLU A 155 14.05 -15.74 8.37
N THR A 156 14.68 -15.09 7.38
CA THR A 156 16.08 -15.35 6.99
C THR A 156 17.06 -15.13 8.14
N VAL A 157 16.83 -14.12 8.98
CA VAL A 157 17.67 -13.85 10.15
C VAL A 157 17.23 -14.64 11.39
N GLY A 158 16.23 -15.52 11.27
CA GLY A 158 15.79 -16.46 12.31
C GLY A 158 15.03 -15.79 13.45
N LYS A 159 14.44 -14.63 13.26
CA LYS A 159 13.62 -13.94 14.26
C LYS A 159 12.18 -14.44 14.31
N ILE A 160 11.65 -14.84 13.16
CA ILE A 160 10.34 -15.46 13.01
C ILE A 160 10.49 -16.81 12.30
N LYS A 161 9.46 -17.63 12.43
CA LYS A 161 9.31 -18.92 11.74
C LYS A 161 7.89 -19.02 11.22
N THR A 162 7.72 -19.11 9.93
CA THR A 162 6.43 -19.44 9.32
C THR A 162 6.09 -20.90 9.59
N LEU A 163 4.97 -21.15 10.26
CA LEU A 163 4.43 -22.49 10.48
C LEU A 163 3.70 -22.99 9.24
N GLU A 164 2.85 -22.14 8.69
CA GLU A 164 2.07 -22.40 7.49
C GLU A 164 1.74 -21.04 6.82
N GLN A 165 1.64 -21.05 5.49
CA GLN A 165 1.12 -19.93 4.69
C GLN A 165 -0.28 -20.30 4.20
N ILE A 166 -1.25 -19.41 4.42
CA ILE A 166 -2.63 -19.57 4.00
C ILE A 166 -3.13 -18.37 3.21
N ALA A 167 -4.12 -18.62 2.34
CA ALA A 167 -4.77 -17.63 1.50
C ALA A 167 -6.25 -17.99 1.30
N PRO A 168 -7.11 -17.05 0.88
CA PRO A 168 -8.50 -17.37 0.56
C PRO A 168 -8.61 -18.32 -0.63
N GLU A 169 -9.58 -19.22 -0.61
CA GLU A 169 -9.89 -20.14 -1.72
C GLU A 169 -10.89 -19.51 -2.72
N ASP A 170 -11.60 -18.46 -2.32
CA ASP A 170 -12.55 -17.70 -3.15
C ASP A 170 -12.24 -16.19 -3.09
N HIS A 171 -11.69 -15.65 -4.18
CA HIS A 171 -11.34 -14.25 -4.31
C HIS A 171 -12.54 -13.31 -4.56
N LEU A 172 -13.70 -13.84 -4.90
CA LEU A 172 -14.92 -13.04 -5.02
C LEU A 172 -15.53 -12.73 -3.64
N ASN A 173 -15.22 -13.58 -2.65
CA ASN A 173 -15.70 -13.45 -1.27
C ASN A 173 -14.52 -13.64 -0.30
N PRO A 174 -13.48 -12.80 -0.36
CA PRO A 174 -12.19 -13.06 0.31
C PRO A 174 -12.32 -13.12 1.84
N VAL A 175 -13.18 -12.29 2.44
CA VAL A 175 -13.38 -12.24 3.90
C VAL A 175 -13.97 -13.56 4.41
N SER A 176 -15.09 -14.02 3.86
CA SER A 176 -15.72 -15.27 4.31
C SER A 176 -14.87 -16.50 3.99
N SER A 177 -14.23 -16.53 2.82
CA SER A 177 -13.31 -17.59 2.44
C SER A 177 -12.12 -17.66 3.41
N MET A 178 -11.54 -16.50 3.75
CA MET A 178 -10.41 -16.46 4.67
C MET A 178 -10.82 -16.85 6.10
N GLN A 179 -12.03 -16.51 6.53
CA GLN A 179 -12.57 -16.98 7.81
C GLN A 179 -12.59 -18.51 7.87
N GLU A 180 -13.17 -19.16 6.86
CA GLU A 180 -13.24 -20.64 6.79
C GLU A 180 -11.85 -21.29 6.77
N VAL A 181 -10.92 -20.74 5.96
CA VAL A 181 -9.54 -21.23 5.88
C VAL A 181 -8.83 -21.08 7.22
N ALA A 182 -8.91 -19.90 7.84
CA ALA A 182 -8.26 -19.62 9.11
C ALA A 182 -8.79 -20.51 10.25
N GLU A 183 -10.13 -20.65 10.37
CA GLU A 183 -10.71 -21.54 11.37
C GLU A 183 -10.21 -22.99 11.21
N ARG A 184 -10.23 -23.50 9.97
CA ARG A 184 -9.78 -24.85 9.66
C ARG A 184 -8.30 -25.05 9.99
N THR A 185 -7.47 -24.07 9.67
CA THR A 185 -6.03 -24.14 9.91
C THR A 185 -5.69 -24.01 11.39
N ILE A 186 -6.22 -23.01 12.09
CA ILE A 186 -5.93 -22.78 13.52
C ILE A 186 -6.31 -23.99 14.37
N ARG A 187 -7.42 -24.67 14.05
CA ARG A 187 -7.85 -25.91 14.76
C ARG A 187 -6.87 -27.09 14.64
N GLN A 188 -5.88 -27.04 13.74
CA GLN A 188 -4.89 -28.09 13.56
C GLN A 188 -3.69 -27.94 14.52
N TYR A 189 -3.55 -26.79 15.14
CA TYR A 189 -2.47 -26.48 16.08
C TYR A 189 -2.94 -26.58 17.53
N GLU A 190 -2.02 -26.97 18.41
CA GLU A 190 -2.25 -26.94 19.85
C GLU A 190 -2.20 -25.49 20.37
N GLU A 191 -2.81 -25.25 21.53
CA GLU A 191 -2.77 -23.95 22.19
C GLU A 191 -1.31 -23.52 22.47
N GLY A 192 -0.93 -22.32 21.99
CA GLY A 192 0.42 -21.77 22.13
C GLY A 192 1.43 -22.22 21.05
N GLU A 193 1.04 -23.03 20.08
CA GLU A 193 1.92 -23.33 18.94
C GLU A 193 2.03 -22.16 17.96
N ILE A 194 0.93 -21.45 17.72
CA ILE A 194 0.91 -20.20 16.93
C ILE A 194 1.08 -19.05 17.90
N ASP A 195 2.18 -18.30 17.77
CA ASP A 195 2.40 -17.11 18.59
C ASP A 195 1.62 -15.90 18.07
N ALA A 196 1.60 -15.71 16.74
CA ALA A 196 0.94 -14.58 16.12
C ALA A 196 0.53 -14.87 14.67
N ILE A 197 -0.33 -14.01 14.12
CA ILE A 197 -0.74 -14.04 12.71
C ILE A 197 -0.31 -12.75 12.04
N TRP A 198 0.35 -12.88 10.87
CA TRP A 198 0.71 -11.77 10.01
C TRP A 198 -0.09 -11.84 8.70
N CYS A 199 -0.78 -10.75 8.34
CA CYS A 199 -1.64 -10.70 7.15
C CYS A 199 -1.13 -9.67 6.15
N CYS A 200 -0.98 -10.09 4.89
CA CYS A 200 -0.53 -9.22 3.81
C CYS A 200 -1.57 -8.18 3.37
N TYR A 201 -2.84 -8.32 3.77
CA TYR A 201 -3.95 -7.49 3.29
C TYR A 201 -5.09 -7.43 4.32
N ASP A 202 -5.73 -6.27 4.46
CA ASP A 202 -6.78 -6.01 5.45
C ASP A 202 -8.04 -6.87 5.22
N ALA A 203 -8.51 -7.01 3.98
CA ALA A 203 -9.68 -7.84 3.72
C ALA A 203 -9.48 -9.32 4.11
N TYR A 204 -8.25 -9.83 3.98
CA TYR A 204 -7.92 -11.18 4.47
C TYR A 204 -7.87 -11.21 6.00
N ALA A 205 -7.32 -10.15 6.60
CA ALA A 205 -7.26 -10.00 8.05
C ALA A 205 -8.64 -9.92 8.70
N GLN A 206 -9.63 -9.31 8.06
CA GLN A 206 -11.01 -9.29 8.53
C GLN A 206 -11.57 -10.72 8.68
N GLY A 207 -11.33 -11.59 7.71
CA GLY A 207 -11.73 -13.00 7.79
C GLY A 207 -11.02 -13.74 8.93
N VAL A 208 -9.70 -13.53 9.09
CA VAL A 208 -8.93 -14.09 10.20
C VAL A 208 -9.44 -13.62 11.55
N TYR A 209 -9.75 -12.32 11.67
CA TYR A 209 -10.31 -11.76 12.90
C TYR A 209 -11.64 -12.41 13.27
N GLN A 210 -12.54 -12.60 12.31
CA GLN A 210 -13.81 -13.30 12.54
C GLN A 210 -13.58 -14.75 12.95
N ALA A 211 -12.62 -15.47 12.35
CA ALA A 211 -12.24 -16.81 12.74
C ALA A 211 -11.74 -16.89 14.21
N LEU A 212 -10.84 -15.99 14.60
CA LEU A 212 -10.35 -15.92 15.97
C LEU A 212 -11.46 -15.64 16.98
N ARG A 213 -12.42 -14.79 16.61
CA ARG A 213 -13.62 -14.53 17.44
C ARG A 213 -14.48 -15.78 17.63
N GLU A 214 -14.78 -16.50 16.57
CA GLU A 214 -15.58 -17.74 16.62
C GLU A 214 -14.87 -18.86 17.40
N LEU A 215 -13.54 -18.90 17.34
CA LEU A 215 -12.73 -19.85 18.09
C LEU A 215 -12.53 -19.46 19.55
N GLY A 216 -12.83 -18.23 19.95
CA GLY A 216 -12.50 -17.68 21.26
C GLY A 216 -10.98 -17.67 21.51
N SER A 217 -10.19 -17.52 20.45
CA SER A 217 -8.73 -17.48 20.49
C SER A 217 -8.22 -16.09 20.82
N ASP A 218 -7.11 -15.99 21.54
CA ASP A 218 -6.45 -14.75 21.92
C ASP A 218 -5.15 -14.49 21.11
N ILE A 219 -4.89 -15.28 20.07
CA ILE A 219 -3.72 -15.11 19.19
C ILE A 219 -3.71 -13.68 18.61
N PRO A 220 -2.65 -12.89 18.83
CA PRO A 220 -2.55 -11.55 18.26
C PRO A 220 -2.32 -11.60 16.77
N MET A 221 -2.86 -10.59 16.06
CA MET A 221 -2.69 -10.46 14.63
C MET A 221 -2.37 -9.03 14.22
N VAL A 222 -1.71 -8.90 13.07
CA VAL A 222 -1.40 -7.62 12.41
C VAL A 222 -1.69 -7.72 10.92
N SER A 223 -1.93 -6.59 10.25
CA SER A 223 -2.20 -6.58 8.81
C SER A 223 -1.61 -5.37 8.10
N VAL A 224 -1.40 -5.52 6.80
CA VAL A 224 -1.17 -4.39 5.90
C VAL A 224 -2.51 -3.83 5.45
N ASP A 225 -2.53 -2.52 5.22
CA ASP A 225 -3.67 -1.67 4.91
C ASP A 225 -4.63 -1.47 6.11
N ILE A 226 -5.52 -0.49 6.01
CA ILE A 226 -6.50 -0.15 7.05
C ILE A 226 -7.71 0.54 6.43
N CYS A 227 -8.91 0.14 6.85
CA CYS A 227 -10.16 0.80 6.52
C CYS A 227 -11.00 1.08 7.78
N ASP A 228 -12.16 1.70 7.62
CA ASP A 228 -13.02 2.04 8.77
C ASP A 228 -13.53 0.80 9.52
N GLU A 229 -13.72 -0.35 8.84
CA GLU A 229 -14.13 -1.60 9.46
C GLU A 229 -13.02 -2.19 10.33
N ASP A 230 -11.77 -2.12 9.86
CA ASP A 230 -10.60 -2.57 10.63
C ASP A 230 -10.40 -1.75 11.90
N ILE A 231 -10.60 -0.43 11.79
CA ILE A 231 -10.58 0.48 12.94
C ILE A 231 -11.63 0.07 13.98
N GLN A 232 -12.84 -0.32 13.54
CA GLN A 232 -13.88 -0.81 14.44
C GLN A 232 -13.45 -2.11 15.14
N PHE A 233 -12.87 -3.06 14.41
CA PHE A 233 -12.36 -4.30 14.98
C PHE A 233 -11.20 -4.07 15.94
N MET A 234 -10.26 -3.18 15.61
CA MET A 234 -9.18 -2.80 16.51
C MET A 234 -9.70 -2.13 17.79
N ALA A 235 -10.73 -1.30 17.69
CA ALA A 235 -11.35 -0.62 18.82
C ALA A 235 -12.02 -1.57 19.83
N GLU A 236 -12.32 -2.81 19.44
CA GLU A 236 -12.80 -3.84 20.36
C GLU A 236 -11.74 -4.30 21.38
N GLY A 237 -10.46 -3.98 21.13
CA GLY A 237 -9.35 -4.28 22.05
C GLY A 237 -8.93 -5.74 22.08
N LEU A 238 -9.29 -6.53 21.05
CA LEU A 238 -9.02 -7.98 20.99
C LEU A 238 -7.74 -8.32 20.20
N ASN A 239 -7.83 -9.26 19.28
CA ASN A 239 -6.70 -9.88 18.58
C ASN A 239 -5.91 -8.94 17.66
N TRP A 240 -6.57 -8.00 16.99
CA TRP A 240 -5.95 -7.15 15.96
C TRP A 240 -5.15 -6.01 16.59
N LYS A 241 -3.82 -6.13 16.58
CA LYS A 241 -2.91 -5.28 17.35
C LYS A 241 -2.38 -4.07 16.59
N ALA A 242 -2.18 -4.20 15.28
CA ALA A 242 -1.68 -3.11 14.46
C ALA A 242 -2.03 -3.29 12.99
N CYS A 243 -2.08 -2.17 12.28
CA CYS A 243 -2.08 -2.10 10.83
C CYS A 243 -0.89 -1.27 10.35
N ALA A 244 -0.25 -1.69 9.25
CA ALA A 244 0.71 -0.86 8.54
C ALA A 244 0.06 -0.28 7.28
N THR A 245 0.17 1.03 7.08
CA THR A 245 -0.45 1.74 5.98
C THR A 245 0.41 2.92 5.52
N THR A 246 -0.09 3.72 4.60
CA THR A 246 0.43 5.05 4.28
C THR A 246 -0.62 6.11 4.64
N ASN A 247 -0.19 7.37 4.76
CA ASN A 247 -1.16 8.46 4.83
C ASN A 247 -1.69 8.76 3.43
N TRP A 248 -2.91 8.37 3.14
CA TRP A 248 -3.51 8.47 1.81
C TRP A 248 -3.73 9.91 1.33
N THR A 249 -3.96 10.85 2.26
CA THR A 249 -4.01 12.29 1.94
C THR A 249 -2.63 12.77 1.48
N LEU A 250 -1.57 12.46 2.24
CA LEU A 250 -0.20 12.83 1.85
C LEU A 250 0.25 12.10 0.58
N ASN A 251 -0.22 10.87 0.36
CA ASN A 251 0.04 10.14 -0.87
C ASN A 251 -0.57 10.86 -2.10
N GLY A 252 -1.79 11.37 -2.00
CA GLY A 252 -2.43 12.15 -3.06
C GLY A 252 -1.70 13.46 -3.35
N GLU A 253 -1.30 14.18 -2.32
CA GLU A 253 -0.48 15.38 -2.43
C GLU A 253 0.87 15.09 -3.10
N PHE A 254 1.57 14.04 -2.62
CA PHE A 254 2.85 13.61 -3.18
C PHE A 254 2.76 13.26 -4.66
N ALA A 255 1.75 12.50 -5.05
CA ALA A 255 1.55 12.12 -6.45
C ALA A 255 1.32 13.35 -7.35
N CYS A 256 0.59 14.36 -6.86
CA CYS A 256 0.41 15.63 -7.56
C CYS A 256 1.71 16.43 -7.66
N ARG A 257 2.51 16.51 -6.59
CA ARG A 257 3.81 17.20 -6.60
C ARG A 257 4.75 16.59 -7.64
N VAL A 258 4.83 15.27 -7.70
CA VAL A 258 5.67 14.56 -8.67
C VAL A 258 5.23 14.85 -10.10
N LEU A 259 3.94 14.71 -10.41
CA LEU A 259 3.42 14.98 -11.75
C LEU A 259 3.63 16.46 -12.15
N ALA A 260 3.45 17.40 -11.21
CA ALA A 260 3.71 18.81 -11.45
C ALA A 260 5.19 19.12 -11.76
N LEU A 261 6.14 18.45 -11.10
CA LEU A 261 7.57 18.54 -11.41
C LEU A 261 7.88 18.00 -12.80
N GLU A 262 7.27 16.89 -13.20
CA GLU A 262 7.38 16.35 -14.55
C GLU A 262 6.88 17.34 -15.60
N MET A 263 5.70 17.92 -15.38
CA MET A 263 5.09 18.92 -16.26
C MET A 263 5.94 20.20 -16.36
N ALA A 264 6.60 20.59 -15.26
CA ALA A 264 7.53 21.69 -15.20
C ALA A 264 8.92 21.40 -15.84
N GLY A 265 9.18 20.14 -16.22
CA GLY A 265 10.47 19.71 -16.74
C GLY A 265 11.59 19.64 -15.70
N GLN A 266 11.23 19.56 -14.42
CA GLN A 266 12.16 19.54 -13.27
C GLN A 266 12.51 18.10 -12.85
N TYR A 267 13.02 17.32 -13.80
CA TYR A 267 13.37 15.91 -13.57
C TYR A 267 14.54 15.72 -12.59
N ASP A 268 15.46 16.67 -12.51
CA ASP A 268 16.60 16.59 -11.59
C ASP A 268 16.13 16.54 -10.12
N ASP A 269 15.06 17.26 -9.78
CA ASP A 269 14.46 17.27 -8.45
C ASP A 269 13.79 15.94 -8.12
N ILE A 270 13.14 15.31 -9.11
CA ILE A 270 12.55 13.97 -8.98
C ILE A 270 13.66 12.91 -8.85
N GLU A 271 14.70 12.97 -9.69
CA GLU A 271 15.82 12.03 -9.65
C GLU A 271 16.55 12.08 -8.31
N ALA A 272 16.72 13.27 -7.73
CA ALA A 272 17.35 13.46 -6.42
C ALA A 272 16.52 12.86 -5.27
N ALA A 273 15.19 12.85 -5.38
CA ALA A 273 14.27 12.28 -4.39
C ALA A 273 13.98 10.79 -4.63
N SER A 274 14.39 10.21 -5.78
CA SER A 274 14.11 8.82 -6.13
C SER A 274 14.86 7.82 -5.26
N CYS A 275 14.16 6.78 -4.78
CA CYS A 275 14.73 5.69 -3.98
C CYS A 275 15.58 4.72 -4.82
N TYR A 276 15.28 4.57 -6.11
CA TYR A 276 15.90 3.60 -7.01
C TYR A 276 16.40 4.25 -8.30
N TYR A 277 17.45 3.65 -8.83
CA TYR A 277 18.29 4.24 -9.86
C TYR A 277 17.91 3.89 -11.29
N LYS A 278 18.71 4.42 -12.19
CA LYS A 278 18.71 4.37 -13.66
C LYS A 278 18.28 3.05 -14.30
N SER A 279 18.41 1.91 -13.64
CA SER A 279 17.98 0.61 -14.16
C SER A 279 16.46 0.39 -14.09
N LEU A 280 15.79 0.97 -13.08
CA LEU A 280 14.34 0.86 -12.88
C LEU A 280 13.58 2.11 -13.31
N GLY A 281 14.28 3.15 -13.76
CA GLY A 281 13.71 4.46 -14.03
C GLY A 281 13.57 5.30 -12.75
N MET A 282 12.75 6.34 -12.82
CA MET A 282 12.42 7.16 -11.66
C MET A 282 11.38 6.41 -10.81
N TRP A 283 11.83 5.93 -9.66
CA TRP A 283 11.03 5.13 -8.74
C TRP A 283 11.03 5.78 -7.37
N MET A 284 9.87 6.09 -6.85
CA MET A 284 9.71 6.71 -5.55
C MET A 284 8.76 5.89 -4.68
N GLU A 285 9.09 5.77 -3.40
CA GLU A 285 8.30 5.03 -2.44
C GLU A 285 7.74 5.95 -1.35
N ILE A 286 6.48 5.76 -1.04
CA ILE A 286 5.79 6.46 0.04
C ILE A 286 6.06 5.72 1.34
N PRO A 287 6.52 6.43 2.40
CA PRO A 287 6.82 5.81 3.68
C PRO A 287 5.65 5.05 4.29
N SER A 288 5.97 3.94 4.92
CA SER A 288 5.03 3.18 5.75
C SER A 288 4.90 3.79 7.15
N VAL A 289 3.70 3.69 7.71
CA VAL A 289 3.39 4.03 9.09
C VAL A 289 2.63 2.90 9.74
N VAL A 290 2.81 2.71 11.04
CA VAL A 290 2.06 1.72 11.83
C VAL A 290 1.01 2.45 12.66
N ILE A 291 -0.19 1.94 12.65
CA ILE A 291 -1.30 2.36 13.51
C ILE A 291 -1.60 1.22 14.46
N THR A 292 -1.41 1.42 15.75
CA THR A 292 -1.61 0.40 16.76
C THR A 292 -3.04 0.41 17.31
N GLN A 293 -3.45 -0.74 17.85
CA GLN A 293 -4.71 -0.87 18.58
C GLN A 293 -4.80 0.13 19.75
N GLU A 294 -3.71 0.35 20.48
CA GLU A 294 -3.65 1.30 21.59
C GLU A 294 -3.92 2.73 21.13
N GLN A 295 -3.36 3.12 20.00
CA GLN A 295 -3.63 4.44 19.39
C GLN A 295 -5.11 4.59 19.03
N ILE A 296 -5.72 3.61 18.36
CA ILE A 296 -7.15 3.63 18.01
C ILE A 296 -8.00 3.76 19.27
N MET A 297 -7.73 2.96 20.29
CA MET A 297 -8.49 2.97 21.55
C MET A 297 -8.29 4.22 22.39
N SER A 298 -7.24 5.00 22.15
CA SER A 298 -7.00 6.28 22.84
C SER A 298 -7.86 7.42 22.30
N GLY A 299 -8.43 7.28 21.10
CA GLY A 299 -9.28 8.28 20.46
C GLY A 299 -10.77 8.00 20.59
N GLN A 300 -11.57 8.92 20.09
CA GLN A 300 -13.02 8.77 19.95
C GLN A 300 -13.41 8.97 18.48
N ASP A 301 -14.34 8.15 18.01
CA ASP A 301 -14.87 8.24 16.64
C ASP A 301 -13.77 8.27 15.55
N ILE A 302 -12.74 7.43 15.75
CA ILE A 302 -11.63 7.32 14.81
C ILE A 302 -12.09 6.65 13.53
N THR A 303 -11.68 7.24 12.42
CA THR A 303 -11.91 6.78 11.05
C THR A 303 -10.63 6.97 10.24
N ILE A 304 -10.56 6.42 9.04
CA ILE A 304 -9.41 6.64 8.13
C ILE A 304 -9.18 8.13 7.82
N LYS A 305 -10.23 8.97 7.89
CA LYS A 305 -10.14 10.41 7.60
C LYS A 305 -9.49 11.23 8.73
N ASN A 306 -9.48 10.72 9.95
CA ASN A 306 -8.94 11.42 11.12
C ASN A 306 -7.88 10.65 11.89
N LEU A 307 -7.25 9.64 11.26
CA LEU A 307 -6.16 8.86 11.87
C LEU A 307 -5.03 9.73 12.44
N SER A 308 -4.78 10.91 11.86
CA SER A 308 -3.82 11.89 12.38
C SER A 308 -4.08 12.35 13.80
N ALA A 309 -5.31 12.17 14.32
CA ALA A 309 -5.65 12.51 15.70
C ALA A 309 -5.02 11.56 16.73
N VAL A 310 -4.65 10.34 16.33
CA VAL A 310 -4.12 9.30 17.21
C VAL A 310 -2.79 8.73 16.76
N ALA A 311 -2.46 8.89 15.48
CA ALA A 311 -1.21 8.40 14.90
C ALA A 311 0.01 9.19 15.39
N ASP A 312 1.18 8.59 15.27
CA ASP A 312 2.45 9.24 15.57
C ASP A 312 2.77 10.38 14.59
N ALA A 313 3.70 11.25 14.96
CA ALA A 313 4.11 12.39 14.13
C ALA A 313 4.61 11.98 12.73
N SER A 314 5.12 10.77 12.57
CA SER A 314 5.54 10.20 11.29
C SER A 314 4.38 10.09 10.28
N TYR A 315 3.14 9.95 10.76
CA TYR A 315 1.95 9.87 9.91
C TYR A 315 1.69 11.18 9.12
N THR A 316 2.09 12.31 9.67
CA THR A 316 1.90 13.64 9.07
C THR A 316 3.22 14.27 8.59
N ASP A 317 4.34 13.55 8.68
CA ASP A 317 5.64 14.05 8.21
C ASP A 317 5.65 14.15 6.68
N GLN A 318 5.99 15.33 6.19
CA GLN A 318 6.09 15.65 4.76
C GLN A 318 7.54 15.84 4.30
N SER A 319 8.53 15.68 5.20
CA SER A 319 9.94 15.96 4.92
C SER A 319 10.55 15.09 3.81
N TRP A 320 9.90 13.96 3.52
CA TRP A 320 10.28 13.02 2.47
C TRP A 320 9.73 13.39 1.07
N MET A 321 8.77 14.31 0.99
CA MET A 321 8.17 14.72 -0.29
C MET A 321 9.12 15.62 -1.07
N PRO A 322 9.14 15.52 -2.41
CA PRO A 322 9.83 16.50 -3.23
C PRO A 322 9.20 17.89 -3.05
N SER A 323 10.05 18.90 -2.95
CA SER A 323 9.64 20.30 -2.78
C SER A 323 10.62 21.23 -3.48
N CYS A 324 10.10 22.36 -3.97
CA CYS A 324 10.87 23.43 -4.55
C CYS A 324 10.24 24.79 -4.21
N ASP A 325 10.93 25.88 -4.52
CA ASP A 325 10.50 27.24 -4.11
C ASP A 325 9.09 27.60 -4.55
N TRP A 326 8.70 27.27 -5.79
CA TRP A 326 7.36 27.60 -6.28
C TRP A 326 6.27 26.72 -5.65
N MET A 327 6.55 25.45 -5.32
CA MET A 327 5.61 24.60 -4.60
C MET A 327 5.37 25.10 -3.19
N THR A 328 6.45 25.41 -2.47
CA THR A 328 6.39 26.00 -1.13
C THR A 328 5.57 27.30 -1.13
N ALA A 329 5.82 28.17 -2.11
CA ALA A 329 5.05 29.41 -2.26
C ALA A 329 3.55 29.18 -2.55
N ALA A 330 3.23 28.18 -3.37
CA ALA A 330 1.85 27.86 -3.75
C ALA A 330 1.05 27.23 -2.59
N LEU A 331 1.70 26.35 -1.81
CA LEU A 331 1.08 25.66 -0.69
C LEU A 331 1.02 26.53 0.60
N GLY A 332 1.70 27.67 0.61
CA GLY A 332 1.70 28.59 1.77
C GLY A 332 2.48 28.05 2.98
N SER A 333 3.39 27.14 2.77
CA SER A 333 4.18 26.45 3.80
C SER A 333 5.58 27.03 3.96
#